data_fe52b97f60bec4bef4728ca2f64a99e2
#
_entry.id   fe52b97f60bec4bef4728ca2f64a99e2
#
_cell.length_a   1.000
_cell.length_b   1.000
_cell.length_c   1.000
_cell.angle_alpha   90.00
_cell.angle_beta   90.00
_cell.angle_gamma   90.00
#
_symmetry.space_group_name_H-M   'P 1'
#
loop_
_entity.id
_entity.type
_entity.pdbx_description
1 polymer ?
#
loop_
_entity_poly.entity_id
_entity_poly.type
_entity_poly.pdbx_seq_one_letter_code
_entity_poly.pdbx_strand_id
1 'polypeptide(L)'
;MTKKVLISTGGSGGHVIPAITIFNHLKNTHETLISTDIRGLAYLDKNYQALVINTPKLNNYFLLPFSFLKILFLTAKSFFFLKKNNISILISTGGYMSLPLCLAAKILGINIFLIEPNMVLGRANKFFLNFSRKLICYSKNLINLPSGINHKLTTIKPLIRKEYYETSVYQKHDNLFTIIIIGGSQGAKIFDELLNKSFVS
;
A
#
# COMPACT_ATOMS: atom_id res chain seq x y z
N MET A 1 0.21 -19.85 19.97
CA MET A 1 1.25 -19.35 19.01
C MET A 1 0.83 -18.01 18.44
N THR A 2 1.63 -16.98 18.62
CA THR A 2 1.40 -15.64 18.05
C THR A 2 1.47 -15.75 16.52
N LYS A 3 0.48 -15.22 15.82
CA LYS A 3 0.44 -15.20 14.34
C LYS A 3 1.49 -14.24 13.82
N LYS A 4 2.29 -14.70 12.85
CA LYS A 4 3.30 -13.90 12.17
C LYS A 4 2.71 -13.21 10.95
N VAL A 5 2.84 -11.90 10.87
CA VAL A 5 2.20 -11.06 9.85
C VAL A 5 3.27 -10.45 8.95
N LEU A 6 3.10 -10.55 7.63
CA LEU A 6 3.88 -9.78 6.66
C LEU A 6 2.99 -8.71 6.02
N ILE A 7 3.45 -7.47 6.02
CA ILE A 7 2.79 -6.36 5.33
C ILE A 7 3.58 -6.07 4.05
N SER A 8 2.92 -6.21 2.90
CA SER A 8 3.49 -5.92 1.58
C SER A 8 2.97 -4.59 1.06
N THR A 9 3.88 -3.68 0.79
CA THR A 9 3.59 -2.32 0.33
C THR A 9 4.66 -1.85 -0.65
N GLY A 10 4.49 -0.64 -1.21
CA GLY A 10 5.53 0.02 -1.99
C GLY A 10 4.98 1.00 -3.03
N GLY A 11 5.89 1.53 -3.84
CA GLY A 11 5.59 2.53 -4.86
C GLY A 11 5.49 3.94 -4.31
N SER A 12 4.29 4.41 -3.98
CA SER A 12 4.04 5.76 -3.50
C SER A 12 3.66 5.81 -2.02
N GLY A 13 3.76 6.98 -1.42
CA GLY A 13 3.33 7.22 -0.04
C GLY A 13 1.88 6.82 0.23
N GLY A 14 0.99 6.91 -0.77
CA GLY A 14 -0.41 6.48 -0.65
C GLY A 14 -0.59 5.02 -0.26
N HIS A 15 0.33 4.13 -0.63
CA HIS A 15 0.34 2.74 -0.21
C HIS A 15 1.20 2.51 1.05
N VAL A 16 2.34 3.20 1.13
CA VAL A 16 3.33 2.95 2.20
C VAL A 16 2.86 3.50 3.55
N ILE A 17 2.25 4.68 3.60
CA ILE A 17 1.79 5.29 4.86
C ILE A 17 0.74 4.42 5.57
N PRO A 18 -0.33 3.94 4.90
CA PRO A 18 -1.24 2.98 5.52
C PRO A 18 -0.54 1.72 6.03
N ALA A 19 0.44 1.19 5.29
CA ALA A 19 1.21 0.01 5.70
C ALA A 19 2.02 0.26 6.99
N ILE A 20 2.69 1.42 7.10
CA ILE A 20 3.43 1.82 8.30
C ILE A 20 2.47 1.95 9.50
N THR A 21 1.31 2.57 9.30
CA THR A 21 0.30 2.73 10.36
C THR A 21 -0.16 1.38 10.88
N ILE A 22 -0.43 0.43 9.98
CA ILE A 22 -0.83 -0.94 10.35
C ILE A 22 0.33 -1.66 11.05
N PHE A 23 1.57 -1.55 10.53
CA PHE A 23 2.75 -2.14 11.14
C PHE A 23 2.92 -1.67 12.59
N ASN A 24 2.86 -0.36 12.83
CA ASN A 24 3.00 0.22 14.16
C ASN A 24 1.91 -0.22 15.13
N HIS A 25 0.70 -0.46 14.61
CA HIS A 25 -0.41 -0.98 15.43
C HIS A 25 -0.21 -2.47 15.77
N LEU A 26 0.22 -3.29 14.80
CA LEU A 26 0.32 -4.74 14.97
C LEU A 26 1.58 -5.20 15.69
N LYS A 27 2.71 -4.47 15.58
CA LYS A 27 4.01 -4.88 16.14
C LYS A 27 4.01 -5.14 17.66
N ASN A 28 3.05 -4.56 18.38
CA ASN A 28 2.95 -4.74 19.82
C ASN A 28 2.22 -6.04 20.22
N THR A 29 1.46 -6.65 19.29
CA THR A 29 0.64 -7.84 19.54
C THR A 29 1.00 -9.03 18.66
N HIS A 30 1.68 -8.78 17.54
CA HIS A 30 2.06 -9.77 16.55
C HIS A 30 3.51 -9.58 16.13
N GLU A 31 4.17 -10.68 15.80
CA GLU A 31 5.46 -10.58 15.08
C GLU A 31 5.19 -10.09 13.66
N THR A 32 5.54 -8.83 13.40
CA THR A 32 5.18 -8.14 12.16
C THR A 32 6.42 -7.80 11.36
N LEU A 33 6.43 -8.18 10.09
CA LEU A 33 7.45 -7.86 9.10
C LEU A 33 6.85 -6.94 8.03
N ILE A 34 7.71 -6.14 7.37
CA ILE A 34 7.31 -5.28 6.26
C ILE A 34 8.13 -5.62 5.00
N SER A 35 7.49 -5.59 3.85
CA SER A 35 8.13 -5.72 2.55
C SER A 35 7.77 -4.53 1.67
N THR A 36 8.74 -4.01 0.92
CA THR A 36 8.55 -2.88 0.02
C THR A 36 9.47 -2.96 -1.20
N ASP A 37 9.32 -2.04 -2.16
CA ASP A 37 10.27 -1.82 -3.25
C ASP A 37 11.25 -0.68 -2.90
N ILE A 38 12.24 -0.44 -3.77
CA ILE A 38 13.22 0.65 -3.58
C ILE A 38 12.54 2.02 -3.41
N ARG A 39 11.44 2.28 -4.13
CA ARG A 39 10.72 3.56 -4.04
C ARG A 39 10.02 3.70 -2.69
N GLY A 40 9.46 2.62 -2.19
CA GLY A 40 8.78 2.61 -0.90
C GLY A 40 9.74 2.75 0.29
N LEU A 41 11.02 2.36 0.13
CA LEU A 41 12.04 2.57 1.16
C LEU A 41 12.21 4.05 1.54
N ALA A 42 12.00 4.97 0.59
CA ALA A 42 12.11 6.42 0.85
C ALA A 42 11.09 6.94 1.90
N TYR A 43 10.05 6.17 2.18
CA TYR A 43 9.02 6.52 3.18
C TYR A 43 9.19 5.78 4.51
N LEU A 44 10.14 4.85 4.59
CA LEU A 44 10.44 4.09 5.80
C LEU A 44 11.61 4.73 6.54
N ASP A 45 11.48 4.88 7.85
CA ASP A 45 12.60 5.27 8.69
C ASP A 45 13.64 4.16 8.73
N LYS A 46 14.90 4.51 9.02
CA LYS A 46 16.04 3.57 9.08
C LYS A 46 15.84 2.40 10.07
N ASN A 47 14.93 2.55 11.01
CA ASN A 47 14.62 1.54 12.03
C ASN A 47 13.76 0.37 11.52
N TYR A 48 13.18 0.49 10.31
CA TYR A 48 12.40 -0.59 9.73
C TYR A 48 13.29 -1.56 8.96
N GLN A 49 13.31 -2.81 9.41
CA GLN A 49 13.93 -3.90 8.64
C GLN A 49 12.92 -4.36 7.57
N ALA A 50 13.10 -3.88 6.35
CA ALA A 50 12.19 -4.19 5.26
C ALA A 50 12.78 -5.24 4.29
N LEU A 51 11.97 -6.23 3.92
CA LEU A 51 12.27 -7.11 2.79
C LEU A 51 12.08 -6.33 1.49
N VAL A 52 13.14 -6.13 0.73
CA VAL A 52 13.06 -5.40 -0.55
C VAL A 52 12.76 -6.35 -1.70
N ILE A 53 11.65 -6.10 -2.41
CA ILE A 53 11.22 -6.86 -3.60
C ILE A 53 10.95 -5.88 -4.74
N ASN A 54 11.82 -5.90 -5.76
CA ASN A 54 11.67 -5.04 -6.93
C ASN A 54 11.00 -5.80 -8.07
N THR A 55 9.69 -5.76 -8.11
CA THR A 55 8.89 -6.38 -9.16
C THR A 55 8.90 -5.52 -10.43
N PRO A 56 9.15 -6.10 -11.62
CA PRO A 56 9.14 -5.36 -12.87
C PRO A 56 7.74 -4.84 -13.20
N LYS A 57 7.69 -3.66 -13.84
CA LYS A 57 6.44 -3.14 -14.41
C LYS A 57 6.09 -3.91 -15.69
N LEU A 58 4.81 -4.20 -15.90
CA LEU A 58 4.30 -4.90 -17.09
C LEU A 58 3.82 -3.91 -18.16
N ASN A 59 4.61 -2.85 -18.43
CA ASN A 59 4.20 -1.77 -19.34
C ASN A 59 4.80 -1.88 -20.74
N ASN A 60 5.80 -2.74 -20.95
CA ASN A 60 6.49 -2.90 -22.22
C ASN A 60 6.26 -4.30 -22.78
N TYR A 61 5.58 -4.39 -23.91
CA TYR A 61 5.21 -5.66 -24.54
C TYR A 61 6.45 -6.49 -24.94
N PHE A 62 7.52 -5.87 -25.39
CA PHE A 62 8.76 -6.56 -25.77
C PHE A 62 9.49 -7.19 -24.58
N LEU A 63 9.34 -6.62 -23.39
CA LEU A 63 9.96 -7.10 -22.16
C LEU A 63 9.04 -8.02 -21.34
N LEU A 64 7.82 -8.28 -21.79
CA LEU A 64 6.86 -9.13 -21.06
C LEU A 64 7.40 -10.52 -20.73
N PRO A 65 8.05 -11.28 -21.65
CA PRO A 65 8.59 -12.62 -21.32
C PRO A 65 9.62 -12.56 -20.20
N PHE A 66 10.55 -11.58 -20.26
CA PHE A 66 11.57 -11.38 -19.22
C PHE A 66 10.96 -10.95 -17.90
N SER A 67 9.95 -10.05 -17.95
CA SER A 67 9.21 -9.61 -16.75
C SER A 67 8.47 -10.76 -16.11
N PHE A 68 7.88 -11.64 -16.89
CA PHE A 68 7.19 -12.84 -16.41
C PHE A 68 8.16 -13.81 -15.72
N LEU A 69 9.29 -14.14 -16.34
CA LEU A 69 10.34 -14.98 -15.74
C LEU A 69 10.85 -14.37 -14.43
N LYS A 70 11.07 -13.06 -14.40
CA LYS A 70 11.48 -12.36 -13.17
C LYS A 70 10.42 -12.43 -12.09
N ILE A 71 9.14 -12.30 -12.43
CA ILE A 71 8.03 -12.46 -11.47
C ILE A 71 7.99 -13.87 -10.93
N LEU A 72 8.16 -14.90 -11.77
CA LEU A 72 8.23 -16.30 -11.33
C LEU A 72 9.38 -16.52 -10.35
N PHE A 73 10.58 -16.04 -10.68
CA PHE A 73 11.74 -16.11 -9.80
C PHE A 73 11.48 -15.42 -8.44
N LEU A 74 10.92 -14.20 -8.48
CA LEU A 74 10.58 -13.47 -7.26
C LEU A 74 9.47 -14.17 -6.46
N THR A 75 8.53 -14.84 -7.13
CA THR A 75 7.49 -15.64 -6.48
C THR A 75 8.09 -16.86 -5.76
N ALA A 76 9.03 -17.56 -6.40
CA ALA A 76 9.76 -18.66 -5.78
C ALA A 76 10.56 -18.17 -4.55
N LYS A 77 11.30 -17.07 -4.69
CA LYS A 77 12.01 -16.44 -3.56
C LYS A 77 11.05 -16.05 -2.43
N SER A 78 9.91 -15.47 -2.76
CA SER A 78 8.85 -15.10 -1.79
C SER A 78 8.27 -16.33 -1.11
N PHE A 79 8.05 -17.42 -1.84
CA PHE A 79 7.55 -18.69 -1.29
C PHE A 79 8.48 -19.24 -0.20
N PHE A 80 9.79 -19.34 -0.47
CA PHE A 80 10.76 -19.79 0.53
C PHE A 80 10.86 -18.83 1.72
N PHE A 81 10.79 -17.53 1.46
CA PHE A 81 10.79 -16.52 2.54
C PHE A 81 9.57 -16.68 3.45
N LEU A 82 8.35 -16.75 2.88
CA LEU A 82 7.11 -16.90 3.65
C LEU A 82 7.12 -18.18 4.49
N LYS A 83 7.57 -19.30 3.89
CA LYS A 83 7.67 -20.61 4.56
C LYS A 83 8.72 -20.59 5.67
N LYS A 84 9.95 -20.10 5.40
CA LYS A 84 11.04 -20.02 6.38
C LYS A 84 10.66 -19.18 7.60
N ASN A 85 9.94 -18.08 7.38
CA ASN A 85 9.55 -17.17 8.46
C ASN A 85 8.20 -17.53 9.11
N ASN A 86 7.56 -18.65 8.73
CA ASN A 86 6.27 -19.10 9.25
C ASN A 86 5.18 -18.01 9.18
N ILE A 87 5.14 -17.28 8.06
CA ILE A 87 4.13 -16.23 7.86
C ILE A 87 2.74 -16.88 7.75
N SER A 88 1.80 -16.45 8.57
CA SER A 88 0.42 -16.95 8.58
C SER A 88 -0.60 -15.96 8.02
N ILE A 89 -0.23 -14.69 7.95
CA ILE A 89 -1.08 -13.62 7.41
C ILE A 89 -0.25 -12.73 6.51
N LEU A 90 -0.76 -12.46 5.30
CA LEU A 90 -0.24 -11.44 4.39
C LEU A 90 -1.24 -10.30 4.27
N ILE A 91 -0.80 -9.07 4.57
CA ILE A 91 -1.56 -7.84 4.34
C ILE A 91 -0.91 -7.13 3.16
N SER A 92 -1.68 -6.84 2.11
CA SER A 92 -1.18 -6.11 0.93
C SER A 92 -1.91 -4.79 0.77
N THR A 93 -1.17 -3.70 0.69
CA THR A 93 -1.72 -2.37 0.35
C THR A 93 -1.80 -2.12 -1.15
N GLY A 94 -1.56 -3.18 -1.95
CA GLY A 94 -1.60 -3.11 -3.41
C GLY A 94 -0.28 -2.74 -4.06
N GLY A 95 -0.34 -2.44 -5.37
CA GLY A 95 0.83 -2.16 -6.19
C GLY A 95 1.50 -3.41 -6.77
N TYR A 96 2.37 -3.21 -7.77
CA TYR A 96 3.04 -4.32 -8.48
C TYR A 96 3.97 -5.14 -7.59
N MET A 97 4.58 -4.52 -6.58
CA MET A 97 5.51 -5.18 -5.67
C MET A 97 4.86 -6.24 -4.79
N SER A 98 3.56 -6.18 -4.58
CA SER A 98 2.83 -7.20 -3.84
C SER A 98 2.60 -8.49 -4.64
N LEU A 99 2.74 -8.45 -5.97
CA LEU A 99 2.41 -9.56 -6.86
C LEU A 99 3.15 -10.87 -6.49
N PRO A 100 4.49 -10.91 -6.37
CA PRO A 100 5.20 -12.13 -6.02
C PRO A 100 4.80 -12.70 -4.65
N LEU A 101 4.65 -11.82 -3.66
CA LEU A 101 4.25 -12.22 -2.30
C LEU A 101 2.81 -12.75 -2.25
N CYS A 102 1.87 -12.10 -2.93
CA CYS A 102 0.48 -12.56 -2.98
C CYS A 102 0.34 -13.89 -3.74
N LEU A 103 1.11 -14.11 -4.83
CA LEU A 103 1.15 -15.39 -5.54
C LEU A 103 1.70 -16.50 -4.65
N ALA A 104 2.83 -16.26 -3.99
CA ALA A 104 3.43 -17.20 -3.06
C ALA A 104 2.52 -17.50 -1.86
N ALA A 105 1.88 -16.50 -1.30
CA ALA A 105 0.91 -16.66 -0.21
C ALA A 105 -0.30 -17.49 -0.64
N LYS A 106 -0.81 -17.29 -1.87
CA LYS A 106 -1.88 -18.10 -2.43
C LYS A 106 -1.47 -19.57 -2.54
N ILE A 107 -0.26 -19.86 -3.04
CA ILE A 107 0.26 -21.23 -3.18
C ILE A 107 0.40 -21.91 -1.80
N LEU A 108 0.83 -21.15 -0.78
CA LEU A 108 1.00 -21.64 0.59
C LEU A 108 -0.31 -21.70 1.40
N GLY A 109 -1.44 -21.26 0.87
CA GLY A 109 -2.70 -21.19 1.61
C GLY A 109 -2.72 -20.14 2.73
N ILE A 110 -1.81 -19.17 2.70
CA ILE A 110 -1.72 -18.07 3.67
C ILE A 110 -2.92 -17.14 3.52
N ASN A 111 -3.47 -16.67 4.64
CA ASN A 111 -4.58 -15.74 4.62
C ASN A 111 -4.15 -14.37 4.09
N ILE A 112 -4.74 -13.94 2.96
CA ILE A 112 -4.46 -12.65 2.31
C ILE A 112 -5.55 -11.65 2.68
N PHE A 113 -5.14 -10.49 3.18
CA PHE A 113 -5.98 -9.30 3.38
C PHE A 113 -5.48 -8.21 2.45
N LEU A 114 -6.41 -7.63 1.68
CA LEU A 114 -6.11 -6.53 0.76
C LEU A 114 -6.58 -5.22 1.36
N ILE A 115 -5.79 -4.19 1.17
CA ILE A 115 -6.14 -2.81 1.56
C ILE A 115 -6.11 -1.95 0.31
N GLU A 116 -7.21 -1.25 0.06
CA GLU A 116 -7.31 -0.28 -1.03
C GLU A 116 -7.49 1.12 -0.45
N PRO A 117 -6.43 1.91 -0.43
CA PRO A 117 -6.50 3.27 0.10
C PRO A 117 -7.14 4.27 -0.88
N ASN A 118 -7.32 3.89 -2.14
CA ASN A 118 -7.86 4.75 -3.18
C ASN A 118 -9.36 4.49 -3.42
N MET A 119 -10.02 5.45 -4.09
CA MET A 119 -11.42 5.30 -4.52
C MET A 119 -11.57 4.38 -5.75
N VAL A 120 -10.46 4.05 -6.42
CA VAL A 120 -10.43 3.16 -7.58
C VAL A 120 -9.69 1.89 -7.20
N LEU A 121 -10.35 0.73 -7.39
CA LEU A 121 -9.72 -0.55 -7.11
C LEU A 121 -8.50 -0.79 -8.01
N GLY A 122 -7.33 -0.88 -7.40
CA GLY A 122 -6.08 -1.12 -8.09
C GLY A 122 -6.02 -2.49 -8.77
N ARG A 123 -5.30 -2.58 -9.91
CA ARG A 123 -5.20 -3.82 -10.71
C ARG A 123 -4.70 -5.02 -9.92
N ALA A 124 -3.70 -4.83 -9.06
CA ALA A 124 -3.16 -5.91 -8.22
C ALA A 124 -4.21 -6.40 -7.22
N ASN A 125 -4.87 -5.49 -6.49
CA ASN A 125 -5.93 -5.84 -5.57
C ASN A 125 -7.09 -6.53 -6.28
N LYS A 126 -7.51 -6.04 -7.47
CA LYS A 126 -8.55 -6.68 -8.28
C LYS A 126 -8.19 -8.12 -8.65
N PHE A 127 -6.93 -8.38 -9.04
CA PHE A 127 -6.46 -9.71 -9.40
C PHE A 127 -6.51 -10.70 -8.22
N PHE A 128 -6.13 -10.26 -7.01
CA PHE A 128 -6.11 -11.11 -5.82
C PHE A 128 -7.41 -11.15 -5.04
N LEU A 129 -8.42 -10.38 -5.43
CA LEU A 129 -9.66 -10.22 -4.69
C LEU A 129 -10.38 -11.55 -4.40
N ASN A 130 -10.44 -12.45 -5.39
CA ASN A 130 -11.08 -13.75 -5.23
C ASN A 130 -10.33 -14.65 -4.23
N PHE A 131 -9.04 -14.49 -4.08
CA PHE A 131 -8.18 -15.28 -3.19
C PHE A 131 -8.01 -14.65 -1.81
N SER A 132 -8.46 -13.41 -1.63
CA SER A 132 -8.37 -12.72 -0.36
C SER A 132 -9.51 -13.07 0.58
N ARG A 133 -9.24 -12.96 1.87
CA ARG A 133 -10.26 -13.09 2.93
C ARG A 133 -11.15 -11.86 2.99
N LYS A 134 -10.55 -10.67 2.92
CA LYS A 134 -11.23 -9.37 2.97
C LYS A 134 -10.51 -8.35 2.08
N LEU A 135 -11.30 -7.41 1.57
CA LEU A 135 -10.83 -6.16 1.00
C LEU A 135 -11.22 -5.03 1.96
N ILE A 136 -10.23 -4.37 2.52
CA ILE A 136 -10.40 -3.26 3.45
C ILE A 136 -10.22 -1.96 2.66
N CYS A 137 -11.15 -1.03 2.75
CA CYS A 137 -11.14 0.21 1.99
C CYS A 137 -11.75 1.38 2.78
N TYR A 138 -11.63 2.58 2.26
CA TYR A 138 -12.14 3.79 2.91
C TYR A 138 -13.56 4.17 2.45
N SER A 139 -14.08 3.52 1.40
CA SER A 139 -15.42 3.77 0.88
C SER A 139 -16.08 2.47 0.41
N LYS A 140 -17.40 2.40 0.55
CA LYS A 140 -18.22 1.32 -0.02
C LYS A 140 -18.34 1.44 -1.54
N ASN A 141 -18.18 2.65 -2.07
CA ASN A 141 -18.37 2.97 -3.49
C ASN A 141 -17.03 2.94 -4.24
N LEU A 142 -16.34 1.80 -4.21
CA LEU A 142 -15.10 1.63 -4.99
C LEU A 142 -15.42 1.53 -6.49
N ILE A 143 -14.75 2.38 -7.27
CA ILE A 143 -14.80 2.30 -8.74
C ILE A 143 -14.08 1.02 -9.18
N ASN A 144 -14.64 0.34 -10.19
CA ASN A 144 -14.14 -0.94 -10.74
C ASN A 144 -14.21 -2.14 -9.77
N LEU A 145 -15.04 -2.06 -8.73
CA LEU A 145 -15.30 -3.22 -7.88
C LEU A 145 -16.16 -4.23 -8.67
N PRO A 146 -15.76 -5.50 -8.78
CA PRO A 146 -16.57 -6.53 -9.41
C PRO A 146 -17.87 -6.76 -8.64
N SER A 147 -18.94 -7.12 -9.36
CA SER A 147 -20.21 -7.52 -8.74
C SER A 147 -20.04 -8.79 -7.89
N GLY A 148 -20.87 -8.95 -6.86
CA GLY A 148 -20.87 -10.15 -6.00
C GLY A 148 -19.79 -10.21 -4.92
N ILE A 149 -18.87 -9.23 -4.82
CA ILE A 149 -17.76 -9.23 -3.87
C ILE A 149 -18.07 -8.48 -2.55
N ASN A 150 -19.25 -7.89 -2.44
CA ASN A 150 -19.63 -7.06 -1.28
C ASN A 150 -19.46 -7.77 0.08
N HIS A 151 -19.61 -9.09 0.14
CA HIS A 151 -19.39 -9.89 1.35
C HIS A 151 -17.94 -9.89 1.85
N LYS A 152 -16.97 -9.57 0.99
CA LYS A 152 -15.54 -9.43 1.35
C LYS A 152 -15.17 -8.00 1.73
N LEU A 153 -16.02 -7.03 1.43
CA LEU A 153 -15.72 -5.63 1.67
C LEU A 153 -15.82 -5.27 3.14
N THR A 154 -14.85 -4.53 3.63
CA THR A 154 -14.87 -3.95 4.98
C THR A 154 -14.41 -2.50 4.87
N THR A 155 -15.24 -1.57 5.32
CA THR A 155 -14.89 -0.15 5.30
C THR A 155 -14.35 0.29 6.66
N ILE A 156 -13.29 1.07 6.62
CA ILE A 156 -12.67 1.70 7.78
C ILE A 156 -12.45 3.19 7.51
N LYS A 157 -12.20 3.97 8.56
CA LYS A 157 -11.71 5.34 8.41
C LYS A 157 -10.32 5.33 7.79
N PRO A 158 -9.93 6.41 7.04
CA PRO A 158 -8.59 6.52 6.49
C PRO A 158 -7.50 6.33 7.55
N LEU A 159 -6.48 5.53 7.20
CA LEU A 159 -5.32 5.30 8.06
C LEU A 159 -4.35 6.48 7.88
N ILE A 160 -4.25 7.30 8.91
CA ILE A 160 -3.32 8.44 8.97
C ILE A 160 -2.29 8.22 10.07
N ARG A 161 -1.18 8.92 10.01
CA ARG A 161 -0.13 8.83 11.02
C ARG A 161 -0.64 9.37 12.37
N LYS A 162 -0.12 8.80 13.46
CA LYS A 162 -0.53 9.15 14.83
C LYS A 162 -0.32 10.64 15.13
N GLU A 163 0.76 11.22 14.60
CA GLU A 163 1.12 12.62 14.78
C GLU A 163 0.02 13.59 14.36
N TYR A 164 -0.82 13.21 13.38
CA TYR A 164 -1.92 14.06 12.92
C TYR A 164 -3.15 14.05 13.84
N TYR A 165 -3.18 13.13 14.82
CA TYR A 165 -4.23 13.15 15.86
C TYR A 165 -3.83 13.98 17.08
N GLU A 166 -2.55 14.30 17.24
CA GLU A 166 -1.98 15.01 18.39
C GLU A 166 -1.75 16.49 18.11
N THR A 167 -2.28 17.03 17.00
CA THR A 167 -2.08 18.45 16.64
C THR A 167 -2.77 19.38 17.63
N SER A 168 -1.98 20.35 18.13
CA SER A 168 -2.47 21.47 18.90
C SER A 168 -3.51 22.29 18.11
N VAL A 169 -4.48 22.81 18.84
CA VAL A 169 -5.50 23.70 18.27
C VAL A 169 -4.82 24.88 17.56
N TYR A 170 -5.08 25.01 16.25
CA TYR A 170 -4.65 26.17 15.50
C TYR A 170 -5.23 27.42 16.12
N GLN A 171 -4.40 28.31 16.65
CA GLN A 171 -4.85 29.65 17.05
C GLN A 171 -5.18 30.45 15.79
N LYS A 172 -6.44 30.77 15.61
CA LYS A 172 -6.91 31.59 14.52
C LYS A 172 -6.27 32.99 14.68
N HIS A 173 -5.34 33.34 13.81
CA HIS A 173 -4.90 34.73 13.67
C HIS A 173 -6.03 35.49 12.98
N ASP A 174 -6.71 36.32 13.74
CA ASP A 174 -7.79 37.17 13.24
C ASP A 174 -7.26 38.10 12.13
N ASN A 175 -8.00 38.15 11.02
CA ASN A 175 -7.81 38.98 9.83
C ASN A 175 -6.90 38.48 8.70
N LEU A 176 -6.44 37.24 8.71
CA LEU A 176 -5.75 36.69 7.54
C LEU A 176 -6.60 35.61 6.87
N PHE A 177 -6.84 35.76 5.56
CA PHE A 177 -7.42 34.72 4.73
C PHE A 177 -6.30 33.73 4.30
N THR A 178 -6.29 32.53 4.86
CA THR A 178 -5.27 31.54 4.57
C THR A 178 -5.80 30.51 3.59
N ILE A 179 -5.13 30.35 2.45
CA ILE A 179 -5.40 29.31 1.46
C ILE A 179 -4.31 28.25 1.59
N ILE A 180 -4.69 26.99 1.83
CA ILE A 180 -3.78 25.86 1.83
C ILE A 180 -4.04 25.03 0.58
N ILE A 181 -3.01 24.86 -0.26
CA ILE A 181 -3.07 24.04 -1.47
C ILE A 181 -2.21 22.80 -1.24
N ILE A 182 -2.82 21.62 -1.31
CA ILE A 182 -2.17 20.36 -0.99
C ILE A 182 -2.08 19.51 -2.25
N GLY A 183 -0.86 19.22 -2.70
CA GLY A 183 -0.58 18.25 -3.75
C GLY A 183 -0.30 16.85 -3.19
N GLY A 184 -0.40 15.81 -4.03
CA GLY A 184 0.02 14.46 -3.68
C GLY A 184 1.55 14.32 -3.53
N SER A 185 2.01 13.16 -3.05
CA SER A 185 3.43 12.89 -2.75
C SER A 185 4.39 13.00 -3.95
N GLN A 186 3.89 13.05 -5.17
CA GLN A 186 4.69 13.22 -6.40
C GLN A 186 4.73 14.66 -6.89
N GLY A 187 4.19 15.60 -6.11
CA GLY A 187 4.02 17.00 -6.49
C GLY A 187 2.99 17.14 -7.61
N ALA A 188 2.36 18.26 -7.69
CA ALA A 188 1.45 18.59 -8.77
C ALA A 188 1.99 19.82 -9.50
N LYS A 189 2.89 19.63 -10.48
CA LYS A 189 3.43 20.71 -11.34
C LYS A 189 2.35 21.64 -11.85
N ILE A 190 1.14 21.11 -12.09
CA ILE A 190 0.00 21.89 -12.53
C ILE A 190 -0.40 22.97 -11.49
N PHE A 191 -0.20 22.72 -10.20
CA PHE A 191 -0.47 23.72 -9.18
C PHE A 191 0.56 24.83 -9.21
N ASP A 192 1.86 24.51 -9.39
CA ASP A 192 2.92 25.51 -9.54
C ASP A 192 2.66 26.41 -10.76
N GLU A 193 2.29 25.80 -11.90
CA GLU A 193 2.03 26.52 -13.14
C GLU A 193 0.78 27.43 -13.07
N LEU A 194 -0.32 26.90 -12.48
CA LEU A 194 -1.56 27.66 -12.34
C LEU A 194 -1.46 28.77 -11.30
N LEU A 195 -0.81 28.47 -10.15
CA LEU A 195 -0.70 29.43 -9.06
C LEU A 195 0.26 30.59 -9.41
N ASN A 196 1.42 30.28 -9.99
CA ASN A 196 2.34 31.31 -10.44
C ASN A 196 1.69 32.27 -11.47
N LYS A 197 0.86 31.74 -12.37
CA LYS A 197 0.11 32.58 -13.32
C LYS A 197 -0.97 33.44 -12.65
N SER A 198 -1.59 32.97 -11.57
CA SER A 198 -2.75 33.62 -10.97
C SER A 198 -2.40 34.58 -9.82
N PHE A 199 -1.24 34.41 -9.18
CA PHE A 199 -0.84 35.21 -8.02
C PHE A 199 0.40 36.08 -8.24
N VAL A 200 1.09 35.97 -9.38
CA VAL A 200 2.30 36.74 -9.73
C VAL A 200 2.02 37.74 -10.86
N SER A 201 0.76 37.87 -11.32
CA SER A 201 0.32 38.86 -12.31
C SER A 201 -0.16 40.15 -11.64
#